data_e719a53e6f300ebe019c4d01afeefb34
#
_entry.id   e719a53e6f300ebe019c4d01afeefb34
#
_cell.length_a   1.000
_cell.length_b   1.000
_cell.length_c   1.000
_cell.angle_alpha   90.00
_cell.angle_beta   90.00
_cell.angle_gamma   90.00
#
_symmetry.space_group_name_H-M   'P 1'
#
loop_
_entity.id
_entity.type
_entity.pdbx_description
1 polymer ?
#
loop_
_entity_poly.entity_id
_entity_poly.type
_entity_poly.pdbx_seq_one_letter_code
_entity_poly.pdbx_strand_id
1 'polypeptide(L)'
;MSFIQLVVLSVIQGLTEFLPVSSTGHLILVSWLFNWPDQGFLFDVAVHVGTLSAVVIYFRREWLQLLTGLASNQLVKVDDSGGVVKARTLVLLIIIGTIPLAVAGLIISENIFVSFRTPEVVGWLLIGTAGVL
;
A
#
# COMPACT_ATOMS: atom_id res chain seq x y z
N MET A 1 10.77 -9.43 18.32
CA MET A 1 9.34 -9.03 18.45
C MET A 1 8.59 -10.03 19.30
N SER A 2 7.72 -9.59 20.21
CA SER A 2 6.77 -10.45 20.89
C SER A 2 5.55 -10.74 20.00
N PHE A 3 4.80 -11.81 20.33
CA PHE A 3 3.57 -12.14 19.60
C PHE A 3 2.54 -10.99 19.65
N ILE A 4 2.45 -10.29 20.79
CA ILE A 4 1.54 -9.14 20.95
C ILE A 4 1.94 -8.00 20.01
N GLN A 5 3.22 -7.66 19.91
CA GLN A 5 3.71 -6.64 18.98
C GLN A 5 3.35 -7.00 17.53
N LEU A 6 3.58 -8.26 17.14
CA LEU A 6 3.24 -8.74 15.81
C LEU A 6 1.75 -8.56 15.51
N VAL A 7 0.86 -8.97 16.41
CA VAL A 7 -0.58 -8.85 16.22
C VAL A 7 -1.01 -7.38 16.15
N VAL A 8 -0.56 -6.54 17.08
CA VAL A 8 -0.94 -5.12 17.14
C VAL A 8 -0.51 -4.40 15.86
N LEU A 9 0.76 -4.56 15.45
CA LEU A 9 1.27 -3.90 14.25
C LEU A 9 0.60 -4.42 12.97
N SER A 10 0.27 -5.72 12.90
CA SER A 10 -0.47 -6.27 11.76
C SER A 10 -1.89 -5.72 11.67
N VAL A 11 -2.57 -5.51 12.80
CA VAL A 11 -3.89 -4.87 12.83
C VAL A 11 -3.80 -3.41 12.39
N ILE A 12 -2.81 -2.67 12.88
CA ILE A 12 -2.56 -1.28 12.47
C ILE A 12 -2.30 -1.20 10.97
N GLN A 13 -1.45 -2.07 10.43
CA GLN A 13 -1.22 -2.18 8.99
C GLN A 13 -2.53 -2.39 8.23
N GLY A 14 -3.33 -3.38 8.64
CA GLY A 14 -4.60 -3.69 7.98
C GLY A 14 -5.61 -2.53 7.99
N LEU A 15 -5.60 -1.69 9.03
CA LEU A 15 -6.47 -0.51 9.13
C LEU A 15 -5.94 0.67 8.32
N THR A 16 -4.63 0.91 8.37
CA THR A 16 -4.03 2.12 7.77
C THR A 16 -3.65 1.96 6.30
N GLU A 17 -3.53 0.73 5.79
CA GLU A 17 -3.17 0.47 4.40
C GLU A 17 -4.19 1.00 3.39
N PHE A 18 -5.47 0.97 3.76
CA PHE A 18 -6.57 1.43 2.91
C PHE A 18 -6.89 2.92 3.09
N LEU A 19 -6.22 3.59 4.00
CA LEU A 19 -6.36 5.02 4.22
C LEU A 19 -5.16 5.75 3.59
N PRO A 20 -5.34 6.95 3.03
CA PRO A 20 -4.24 7.70 2.42
C PRO A 20 -3.36 8.38 3.49
N VAL A 21 -2.87 7.62 4.49
CA VAL A 21 -2.21 8.15 5.70
C VAL A 21 -0.84 7.53 5.98
N SER A 22 -0.25 6.83 5.03
CA SER A 22 1.04 6.12 5.18
C SER A 22 1.05 5.06 6.31
N SER A 23 0.73 3.83 5.97
CA SER A 23 0.74 2.69 6.90
C SER A 23 2.11 2.46 7.53
N THR A 24 3.19 2.50 6.75
CA THR A 24 4.56 2.36 7.26
C THR A 24 4.88 3.43 8.30
N GLY A 25 4.43 4.67 8.10
CA GLY A 25 4.60 5.75 9.07
C GLY A 25 3.93 5.42 10.41
N HIS A 26 2.73 4.86 10.39
CA HIS A 26 2.03 4.44 11.60
C HIS A 26 2.74 3.28 12.32
N LEU A 27 3.26 2.30 11.59
CA LEU A 27 4.03 1.20 12.18
C LEU A 27 5.26 1.71 12.95
N ILE A 28 6.00 2.66 12.37
CA ILE A 28 7.18 3.27 12.99
C ILE A 28 6.78 4.08 14.24
N LEU A 29 5.76 4.94 14.14
CA LEU A 29 5.31 5.78 15.25
C LEU A 29 4.76 4.96 16.41
N VAL A 30 3.99 3.91 16.15
CA VAL A 30 3.46 3.05 17.21
C VAL A 30 4.59 2.30 17.90
N SER A 31 5.54 1.76 17.18
CA SER A 31 6.72 1.12 17.78
C SER A 31 7.50 2.09 18.65
N TRP A 32 7.73 3.32 18.20
CA TRP A 32 8.40 4.37 18.98
C TRP A 32 7.59 4.75 20.23
N LEU A 33 6.28 4.97 20.11
CA LEU A 33 5.41 5.39 21.23
C LEU A 33 5.40 4.36 22.37
N PHE A 34 5.42 3.07 22.04
CA PHE A 34 5.44 2.00 23.03
C PHE A 34 6.85 1.54 23.42
N ASN A 35 7.90 2.25 23.00
CA ASN A 35 9.29 1.86 23.19
C ASN A 35 9.59 0.43 22.70
N TRP A 36 8.96 0.03 21.61
CA TRP A 36 9.25 -1.24 20.95
C TRP A 36 10.43 -1.06 19.98
N PRO A 37 11.28 -2.09 19.81
CA PRO A 37 12.30 -2.03 18.76
C PRO A 37 11.63 -1.92 17.39
N ASP A 38 12.26 -1.21 16.44
CA ASP A 38 11.80 -1.15 15.05
C ASP A 38 11.69 -2.58 14.51
N GLN A 39 10.53 -2.89 13.95
CA GLN A 39 10.20 -4.20 13.39
C GLN A 39 11.04 -4.57 12.17
N GLY A 40 11.63 -3.60 11.51
CA GLY A 40 12.48 -3.74 10.34
C GLY A 40 11.72 -3.96 9.03
N PHE A 41 12.45 -3.78 7.93
CA PHE A 41 11.91 -3.83 6.57
C PHE A 41 11.21 -5.15 6.22
N LEU A 42 11.76 -6.29 6.70
CA LEU A 42 11.19 -7.61 6.39
C LEU A 42 9.77 -7.78 6.94
N PHE A 43 9.52 -7.27 8.15
CA PHE A 43 8.19 -7.30 8.74
C PHE A 43 7.23 -6.41 7.94
N ASP A 44 7.65 -5.19 7.58
CA ASP A 44 6.84 -4.27 6.79
C ASP A 44 6.42 -4.92 5.46
N VAL A 45 7.35 -5.56 4.76
CA VAL A 45 7.04 -6.28 3.52
C VAL A 45 6.05 -7.42 3.78
N ALA A 46 6.24 -8.20 4.85
CA ALA A 46 5.35 -9.32 5.17
C ALA A 46 3.90 -8.87 5.41
N VAL A 47 3.68 -7.78 6.16
CA VAL A 47 2.33 -7.27 6.42
C VAL A 47 1.70 -6.63 5.19
N HIS A 48 2.49 -6.00 4.31
CA HIS A 48 2.00 -5.52 3.01
C HIS A 48 1.60 -6.67 2.08
N VAL A 49 2.35 -7.77 2.05
CA VAL A 49 1.95 -8.98 1.32
C VAL A 49 0.65 -9.55 1.89
N GLY A 50 0.46 -9.49 3.21
CA GLY A 50 -0.79 -9.88 3.86
C GLY A 50 -1.99 -9.05 3.40
N THR A 51 -1.87 -7.72 3.41
CA THR A 51 -2.94 -6.82 2.94
C THR A 51 -3.19 -6.95 1.44
N LEU A 52 -2.14 -7.08 0.63
CA LEU A 52 -2.27 -7.36 -0.80
C LEU A 52 -3.03 -8.67 -1.07
N SER A 53 -2.69 -9.73 -0.32
CA SER A 53 -3.38 -11.02 -0.43
C SER A 53 -4.88 -10.90 -0.09
N ALA A 54 -5.21 -10.13 0.95
CA ALA A 54 -6.59 -9.86 1.32
C ALA A 54 -7.35 -9.14 0.20
N VAL A 55 -6.74 -8.12 -0.43
CA VAL A 55 -7.32 -7.40 -1.58
C VAL A 55 -7.54 -8.34 -2.76
N VAL A 56 -6.54 -9.16 -3.11
CA VAL A 56 -6.67 -10.10 -4.23
C VAL A 56 -7.78 -11.12 -3.98
N ILE A 57 -7.89 -11.65 -2.76
CA ILE A 57 -8.94 -12.61 -2.40
C ILE A 57 -10.32 -11.93 -2.38
N TYR A 58 -10.43 -10.74 -1.80
CA TYR A 58 -11.69 -10.01 -1.71
C TYR A 58 -12.23 -9.65 -3.10
N PHE A 59 -11.39 -9.07 -3.95
CA PHE A 59 -11.72 -8.64 -5.31
C PHE A 59 -11.47 -9.72 -6.38
N ARG A 60 -11.46 -11.02 -6.00
CA ARG A 60 -11.14 -12.11 -6.95
C ARG A 60 -12.04 -12.17 -8.17
N ARG A 61 -13.32 -11.78 -8.05
CA ARG A 61 -14.28 -11.77 -9.16
C ARG A 61 -13.97 -10.65 -10.13
N GLU A 62 -13.64 -9.48 -9.64
CA GLU A 62 -13.24 -8.30 -10.40
C GLU A 62 -11.93 -8.55 -11.15
N TRP A 63 -10.96 -9.19 -10.48
CA TRP A 63 -9.71 -9.62 -11.12
C TRP A 63 -9.96 -10.61 -12.27
N LEU A 64 -10.81 -11.61 -12.07
CA LEU A 64 -11.18 -12.57 -13.12
C LEU A 64 -11.91 -11.89 -14.28
N GLN A 65 -12.83 -10.97 -14.02
CA GLN A 65 -13.50 -10.18 -15.06
C GLN A 65 -12.51 -9.33 -15.85
N LEU A 66 -11.56 -8.71 -15.19
CA LEU A 66 -10.51 -7.92 -15.84
C LEU A 66 -9.64 -8.80 -16.75
N LEU A 67 -9.18 -9.94 -16.25
CA LEU A 67 -8.34 -10.88 -17.01
C LEU A 67 -9.09 -11.45 -18.23
N THR A 68 -10.34 -11.88 -18.06
CA THR A 68 -11.16 -12.37 -19.19
C THR A 68 -11.51 -11.26 -20.16
N GLY A 69 -11.75 -10.04 -19.65
CA GLY A 69 -12.01 -8.85 -20.45
C GLY A 69 -10.82 -8.40 -21.30
N LEU A 70 -9.59 -8.69 -20.86
CA LEU A 70 -8.38 -8.44 -21.66
C LEU A 70 -8.38 -9.25 -22.96
N ALA A 71 -8.81 -10.50 -22.91
CA ALA A 71 -8.87 -11.39 -24.07
C ALA A 71 -10.00 -11.00 -25.03
N SER A 72 -11.17 -10.65 -24.48
CA SER A 72 -12.41 -10.37 -25.25
C SER A 72 -12.66 -8.89 -25.55
N ASN A 73 -11.78 -7.99 -25.07
CA ASN A 73 -11.91 -6.52 -25.17
C ASN A 73 -13.26 -5.99 -24.63
N GLN A 74 -13.77 -6.63 -23.56
CA GLN A 74 -15.04 -6.28 -22.94
C GLN A 74 -14.95 -4.98 -22.13
N LEU A 75 -16.12 -4.37 -21.90
CA LEU A 75 -16.28 -3.24 -20.99
C LEU A 75 -16.34 -3.75 -19.54
N VAL A 76 -15.56 -3.13 -18.68
CA VAL A 76 -15.54 -3.40 -17.25
C VAL A 76 -16.08 -2.16 -16.51
N LYS A 77 -16.91 -2.37 -15.49
CA LYS A 77 -17.38 -1.29 -14.64
C LYS A 77 -16.22 -0.79 -13.77
N VAL A 78 -16.07 0.53 -13.70
CA VAL A 78 -14.98 1.18 -12.93
C VAL A 78 -15.52 1.73 -11.61
N ASP A 79 -16.80 2.08 -11.55
CA ASP A 79 -17.44 2.65 -10.38
C ASP A 79 -18.92 2.25 -10.27
N ASP A 80 -19.52 2.52 -9.13
CA ASP A 80 -20.95 2.29 -8.87
C ASP A 80 -21.86 3.28 -9.61
N SER A 81 -21.31 4.39 -10.11
CA SER A 81 -22.04 5.39 -10.91
C SER A 81 -22.29 4.94 -12.37
N GLY A 82 -21.77 3.77 -12.73
CA GLY A 82 -21.98 3.15 -14.03
C GLY A 82 -20.94 3.48 -15.09
N GLY A 83 -19.82 4.08 -14.67
CA GLY A 83 -18.67 4.29 -15.56
C GLY A 83 -18.14 2.96 -16.09
N VAL A 84 -18.05 2.83 -17.41
CA VAL A 84 -17.52 1.64 -18.08
C VAL A 84 -16.31 2.00 -18.93
N VAL A 85 -15.27 1.19 -18.82
CA VAL A 85 -14.02 1.34 -19.59
C VAL A 85 -13.63 -0.01 -20.18
N LYS A 86 -12.99 -0.01 -21.35
CA LYS A 86 -12.43 -1.24 -21.92
C LYS A 86 -11.38 -1.81 -20.98
N ALA A 87 -11.41 -3.12 -20.71
CA ALA A 87 -10.46 -3.79 -19.83
C ALA A 87 -9.00 -3.47 -20.19
N ARG A 88 -8.67 -3.44 -21.48
CA ARG A 88 -7.31 -3.09 -21.96
C ARG A 88 -6.93 -1.65 -21.61
N THR A 89 -7.83 -0.70 -21.74
CA THR A 89 -7.58 0.70 -21.38
C THR A 89 -7.35 0.83 -19.89
N LEU A 90 -8.16 0.16 -19.07
CA LEU A 90 -7.98 0.17 -17.61
C LEU A 90 -6.61 -0.37 -17.19
N VAL A 91 -6.22 -1.52 -17.75
CA VAL A 91 -4.89 -2.11 -17.44
C VAL A 91 -3.75 -1.20 -17.90
N LEU A 92 -3.86 -0.60 -19.10
CA LEU A 92 -2.85 0.35 -19.56
C LEU A 92 -2.74 1.57 -18.64
N LEU A 93 -3.86 2.12 -18.17
CA LEU A 93 -3.84 3.25 -17.22
C LEU A 93 -3.21 2.86 -15.89
N ILE A 94 -3.49 1.65 -15.37
CA ILE A 94 -2.86 1.14 -14.16
C ILE A 94 -1.34 1.01 -14.36
N ILE A 95 -0.90 0.40 -15.46
CA ILE A 95 0.53 0.25 -15.77
C ILE A 95 1.21 1.62 -15.87
N ILE A 96 0.66 2.54 -16.65
CA ILE A 96 1.24 3.88 -16.84
C ILE A 96 1.28 4.64 -15.52
N GLY A 97 0.23 4.56 -14.71
CA GLY A 97 0.18 5.20 -13.39
C GLY A 97 1.16 4.61 -12.38
N THR A 98 1.55 3.34 -12.55
CA THR A 98 2.51 2.66 -11.66
C THR A 98 3.97 2.96 -12.02
N ILE A 99 4.26 3.27 -13.30
CA ILE A 99 5.63 3.50 -13.78
C ILE A 99 6.39 4.56 -12.95
N PRO A 100 5.85 5.76 -12.66
CA PRO A 100 6.60 6.78 -11.91
C PRO A 100 7.04 6.28 -10.53
N LEU A 101 6.14 5.58 -9.84
CA LEU A 101 6.43 5.03 -8.50
C LEU A 101 7.46 3.90 -8.57
N ALA A 102 7.34 3.01 -9.56
CA ALA A 102 8.30 1.92 -9.77
C ALA A 102 9.70 2.47 -10.07
N VAL A 103 9.79 3.46 -10.94
CA VAL A 103 11.07 4.13 -11.27
C VAL A 103 11.66 4.80 -10.03
N ALA A 104 10.86 5.55 -9.27
CA ALA A 104 11.31 6.17 -8.03
C ALA A 104 11.83 5.12 -7.02
N GLY A 105 11.10 4.01 -6.84
CA GLY A 105 11.50 2.92 -5.95
C GLY A 105 12.80 2.23 -6.36
N LEU A 106 13.08 2.13 -7.66
CA LEU A 106 14.35 1.57 -8.16
C LEU A 106 15.55 2.52 -7.98
N ILE A 107 15.30 3.83 -8.00
CA ILE A 107 16.37 4.85 -7.86
C ILE A 107 16.70 5.09 -6.38
N ILE A 108 15.74 4.98 -5.48
CA ILE A 108 15.93 5.21 -4.05
C ILE A 108 16.79 4.06 -3.48
N SER A 109 18.00 4.40 -3.06
CA SER A 109 18.90 3.43 -2.44
C SER A 109 18.42 3.03 -1.03
N GLU A 110 18.81 1.83 -0.58
CA GLU A 110 18.51 1.33 0.78
C GLU A 110 18.95 2.32 1.86
N ASN A 111 20.08 2.98 1.68
CA ASN A 111 20.61 3.96 2.64
C ASN A 111 19.67 5.17 2.80
N ILE A 112 19.08 5.65 1.70
CA ILE A 112 18.09 6.73 1.74
C ILE A 112 16.84 6.24 2.46
N PHE A 113 16.37 5.04 2.15
CA PHE A 113 15.18 4.46 2.77
C PHE A 113 15.33 4.33 4.30
N VAL A 114 16.48 3.85 4.78
CA VAL A 114 16.79 3.74 6.22
C VAL A 114 16.77 5.12 6.90
N SER A 115 17.30 6.15 6.23
CA SER A 115 17.33 7.52 6.79
C SER A 115 15.94 8.12 6.99
N PHE A 116 14.94 7.69 6.22
CA PHE A 116 13.56 8.13 6.38
C PHE A 116 12.77 7.37 7.47
N ARG A 117 13.35 6.32 8.08
CA ARG A 117 12.70 5.52 9.14
C ARG A 117 12.84 6.11 10.54
N THR A 118 13.15 7.38 10.67
CA THR A 118 13.20 8.02 11.98
C THR A 118 11.83 8.59 12.36
N PRO A 119 11.39 8.47 13.64
CA PRO A 119 10.08 8.95 14.08
C PRO A 119 9.85 10.43 13.79
N GLU A 120 10.92 11.25 13.86
CA GLU A 120 10.86 12.68 13.59
C GLU A 120 10.51 12.97 12.12
N VAL A 121 11.22 12.33 11.18
CA VAL A 121 10.97 12.48 9.75
C VAL A 121 9.57 11.98 9.40
N VAL A 122 9.21 10.81 9.91
CA VAL A 122 7.87 10.23 9.71
C VAL A 122 6.78 11.14 10.25
N GLY A 123 6.96 11.70 11.45
CA GLY A 123 6.01 12.64 12.05
C GLY A 123 5.76 13.87 11.18
N TRP A 124 6.83 14.51 10.68
CA TRP A 124 6.70 15.66 9.78
C TRP A 124 6.04 15.31 8.44
N LEU A 125 6.35 14.15 7.86
CA LEU A 125 5.72 13.68 6.62
C LEU A 125 4.22 13.42 6.81
N LEU A 126 3.82 12.84 7.94
CA LEU A 126 2.41 12.59 8.26
C LEU A 126 1.65 13.91 8.48
N ILE A 127 2.24 14.88 9.18
CA ILE A 127 1.63 16.22 9.35
C ILE A 127 1.49 16.90 8.00
N GLY A 128 2.53 16.84 7.16
CA GLY A 128 2.50 17.41 5.81
C GLY A 128 1.40 16.80 4.93
N THR A 129 1.27 15.48 4.93
CA THR A 129 0.21 14.78 4.16
C THR A 129 -1.18 15.07 4.71
N ALA A 130 -1.36 15.14 6.02
CA ALA A 130 -2.64 15.52 6.63
C ALA A 130 -3.08 16.95 6.30
N GLY A 131 -2.12 17.85 6.04
CA GLY A 131 -2.42 19.22 5.62
C GLY A 131 -2.84 19.36 4.15
N VAL A 132 -2.60 18.34 3.33
CA VAL A 132 -2.95 18.29 1.89
C VAL A 132 -4.26 17.54 1.65
N LEU A 133 -4.64 16.62 2.53
CA LEU A 133 -5.89 15.85 2.48
C LEU A 133 -7.06 16.64 3.08
#